data_fdedf3aafb64ef07863565f0ffdd62c3
#
_entry.id   fdedf3aafb64ef07863565f0ffdd62c3
#
_cell.length_a   1.000
_cell.length_b   1.000
_cell.length_c   1.000
_cell.angle_alpha   90.00
_cell.angle_beta   90.00
_cell.angle_gamma   90.00
#
_symmetry.space_group_name_H-M   'P 1'
#
loop_
_entity.id
_entity.type
_entity.pdbx_description
1 polymer ?
#
loop_
_entity_poly.entity_id
_entity_poly.type
_entity_poly.pdbx_seq_one_letter_code
_entity_poly.pdbx_strand_id
1 'polypeptide(L)'
;MLDKSAKACEKLIDVVSSGIGILYEPTRIKRKAKAEADASLIRVKGEIRTEEERAVAKTFAEKRELRRFKNLDNIIGAARDYLPDSVSETPVDADWAATFFNSSHDVSNEQMQELWAKILAGEVAEPGRYSLKTLEVLKNLRQKDAEIFSAACKYIANYHHGLAVPVGLDVMKFIKMKNLDYNEFRLLSDLNLIHFAEHSYSFEKGKSILVEYGGQKYELSLPDKFFVTGGFSLDLPPRLLFSDLTIAGRELYKLCDTKPDEEFRHFLVDHWTKQGIIINKKNNDDSKRVQG
;
A
#
# COMPACT_ATOMS: atom_id res chain seq x y z
N MET A 1 10.45 -28.29 -11.86
CA MET A 1 9.40 -27.36 -11.35
C MET A 1 9.17 -27.49 -9.85
N LEU A 2 9.23 -28.71 -9.25
CA LEU A 2 9.03 -28.94 -7.80
C LEU A 2 10.09 -28.27 -6.88
N ASP A 3 11.30 -28.04 -7.38
CA ASP A 3 12.43 -27.53 -6.59
C ASP A 3 12.31 -26.04 -6.23
N LYS A 4 11.76 -25.19 -7.11
CA LYS A 4 11.65 -23.73 -6.89
C LYS A 4 10.56 -23.39 -5.88
N SER A 5 9.43 -24.07 -5.94
CA SER A 5 8.32 -23.87 -5.00
C SER A 5 8.67 -24.35 -3.58
N ALA A 6 9.46 -25.42 -3.46
CA ALA A 6 9.96 -25.91 -2.18
C ALA A 6 10.84 -24.88 -1.48
N LYS A 7 11.76 -24.22 -2.22
CA LYS A 7 12.66 -23.19 -1.71
C LYS A 7 11.91 -21.94 -1.21
N ALA A 8 10.86 -21.53 -1.91
CA ALA A 8 10.01 -20.41 -1.47
C ALA A 8 9.28 -20.75 -0.17
N CYS A 9 8.75 -21.96 -0.05
CA CYS A 9 8.10 -22.41 1.18
C CYS A 9 9.10 -22.55 2.35
N GLU A 10 10.31 -23.04 2.10
CA GLU A 10 11.38 -23.12 3.10
C GLU A 10 11.73 -21.73 3.62
N LYS A 11 11.96 -20.77 2.74
CA LYS A 11 12.23 -19.38 3.12
C LYS A 11 11.07 -18.75 3.90
N LEU A 12 9.82 -19.02 3.54
CA LEU A 12 8.67 -18.57 4.34
C LEU A 12 8.71 -19.13 5.75
N ILE A 13 9.03 -20.43 5.93
CA ILE A 13 9.16 -21.07 7.24
C ILE A 13 10.27 -20.40 8.05
N ASP A 14 11.39 -20.07 7.44
CA ASP A 14 12.51 -19.39 8.10
C ASP A 14 12.11 -17.98 8.58
N VAL A 15 11.43 -17.21 7.73
CA VAL A 15 10.93 -15.88 8.08
C VAL A 15 9.93 -15.95 9.23
N VAL A 16 8.99 -16.89 9.17
CA VAL A 16 8.02 -17.12 10.25
C VAL A 16 8.72 -17.52 11.55
N SER A 17 9.69 -18.43 11.46
CA SER A 17 10.46 -18.90 12.62
C SER A 17 11.27 -17.78 13.27
N SER A 18 11.91 -16.95 12.47
CA SER A 18 12.66 -15.78 12.92
C SER A 18 11.75 -14.76 13.61
N GLY A 19 10.64 -14.39 12.98
CA GLY A 19 9.73 -13.37 13.49
C GLY A 19 8.93 -13.79 14.73
N ILE A 20 8.58 -15.09 14.86
CA ILE A 20 7.88 -15.62 16.04
C ILE A 20 8.89 -16.05 17.13
N GLY A 21 10.16 -16.19 16.77
CA GLY A 21 11.25 -16.59 17.69
C GLY A 21 11.25 -18.08 18.05
N ILE A 22 10.56 -18.92 17.26
CA ILE A 22 10.58 -20.39 17.37
C ILE A 22 10.42 -21.00 15.98
N LEU A 23 10.91 -22.24 15.80
CA LEU A 23 10.66 -22.99 14.57
C LEU A 23 9.16 -23.08 14.30
N TYR A 24 8.74 -22.69 13.09
CA TYR A 24 7.34 -22.73 12.70
C TYR A 24 6.85 -24.18 12.58
N GLU A 25 6.26 -24.64 13.67
CA GLU A 25 5.43 -25.85 13.72
C GLU A 25 4.08 -25.47 14.34
N PRO A 26 2.95 -25.72 13.69
CA PRO A 26 1.63 -25.37 14.23
C PRO A 26 1.40 -25.86 15.66
N THR A 27 1.93 -27.06 15.98
CA THR A 27 1.85 -27.64 17.33
C THR A 27 2.73 -26.88 18.35
N ARG A 28 3.90 -26.40 17.94
CA ARG A 28 4.81 -25.63 18.80
C ARG A 28 4.26 -24.24 19.09
N ILE A 29 3.72 -23.56 18.08
CA ILE A 29 3.10 -22.24 18.24
C ILE A 29 1.91 -22.34 19.20
N LYS A 30 1.09 -23.36 19.07
CA LYS A 30 -0.02 -23.61 20.00
C LYS A 30 0.45 -23.82 21.43
N ARG A 31 1.55 -24.53 21.64
CA ARG A 31 2.17 -24.70 22.96
C ARG A 31 2.74 -23.38 23.50
N LYS A 32 3.38 -22.57 22.65
CA LYS A 32 3.91 -21.25 23.02
C LYS A 32 2.75 -20.31 23.42
N ALA A 33 1.69 -20.23 22.65
CA ALA A 33 0.50 -19.45 22.97
C ALA A 33 -0.09 -19.83 24.33
N LYS A 34 -0.11 -21.13 24.65
CA LYS A 34 -0.55 -21.61 25.99
C LYS A 34 0.42 -21.15 27.09
N ALA A 35 1.73 -21.27 26.87
CA ALA A 35 2.73 -20.84 27.84
C ALA A 35 2.72 -19.31 28.07
N GLU A 36 2.46 -18.52 27.03
CA GLU A 36 2.33 -17.06 27.13
C GLU A 36 1.04 -16.66 27.90
N ALA A 37 -0.05 -17.41 27.72
CA ALA A 37 -1.25 -17.26 28.52
C ALA A 37 -0.96 -17.52 30.00
N ASP A 38 -0.25 -18.61 30.32
CA ASP A 38 0.16 -18.93 31.68
C ASP A 38 1.10 -17.88 32.27
N ALA A 39 2.07 -17.36 31.51
CA ALA A 39 2.98 -16.29 31.92
C ALA A 39 2.26 -14.97 32.18
N SER A 40 1.27 -14.61 31.40
CA SER A 40 0.46 -13.40 31.59
C SER A 40 -0.36 -13.48 32.89
N LEU A 41 -0.84 -14.68 33.25
CA LEU A 41 -1.50 -14.94 34.51
C LEU A 41 -0.58 -14.77 35.72
N ILE A 42 0.70 -15.18 35.59
CA ILE A 42 1.69 -15.00 36.68
C ILE A 42 1.91 -13.52 36.96
N ARG A 43 1.92 -12.66 35.94
CA ARG A 43 2.07 -11.20 36.11
C ARG A 43 0.87 -10.56 36.82
N VAL A 44 -0.33 -11.08 36.60
CA VAL A 44 -1.58 -10.55 37.18
C VAL A 44 -1.87 -11.14 38.57
N LYS A 45 -1.16 -12.21 38.97
CA LYS A 45 -1.38 -12.91 40.26
C LYS A 45 -1.26 -12.02 41.51
N GLY A 46 -0.56 -10.87 41.45
CA GLY A 46 -0.43 -9.93 42.53
C GLY A 46 -1.69 -9.06 42.79
N GLU A 47 -2.56 -8.93 41.75
CA GLU A 47 -3.71 -8.01 41.79
C GLU A 47 -5.07 -8.73 41.94
N ILE A 48 -5.13 -10.03 41.64
CA ILE A 48 -6.37 -10.83 41.65
C ILE A 48 -6.56 -11.46 43.05
N ARG A 49 -7.64 -11.11 43.70
CA ARG A 49 -7.92 -11.50 45.09
C ARG A 49 -8.64 -12.84 45.24
N THR A 50 -9.41 -13.28 44.24
CA THR A 50 -10.22 -14.49 44.34
C THR A 50 -9.81 -15.55 43.31
N GLU A 51 -10.08 -16.82 43.63
CA GLU A 51 -9.81 -17.93 42.69
C GLU A 51 -10.72 -17.91 41.48
N GLU A 52 -11.94 -17.38 41.61
CA GLU A 52 -12.89 -17.18 40.52
C GLU A 52 -12.36 -16.14 39.51
N GLU A 53 -11.86 -14.99 39.97
CA GLU A 53 -11.24 -13.97 39.10
C GLU A 53 -10.03 -14.53 38.37
N ARG A 54 -9.23 -15.39 39.05
CA ARG A 54 -8.07 -16.05 38.39
C ARG A 54 -8.50 -17.02 37.29
N ALA A 55 -9.55 -17.82 37.51
CA ALA A 55 -10.09 -18.73 36.52
C ALA A 55 -10.64 -17.99 35.30
N VAL A 56 -11.36 -16.87 35.52
CA VAL A 56 -11.86 -16.00 34.45
C VAL A 56 -10.68 -15.40 33.66
N ALA A 57 -9.70 -14.80 34.32
CA ALA A 57 -8.53 -14.19 33.67
C ALA A 57 -7.75 -15.23 32.84
N LYS A 58 -7.61 -16.45 33.35
CA LYS A 58 -7.00 -17.57 32.63
C LYS A 58 -7.75 -17.90 31.34
N THR A 59 -9.07 -18.03 31.42
CA THR A 59 -9.91 -18.32 30.27
C THR A 59 -9.82 -17.22 29.20
N PHE A 60 -9.78 -15.94 29.61
CA PHE A 60 -9.60 -14.83 28.67
C PHE A 60 -8.22 -14.85 27.98
N ALA A 61 -7.16 -15.10 28.76
CA ALA A 61 -5.80 -15.20 28.20
C ALA A 61 -5.68 -16.34 27.18
N GLU A 62 -6.18 -17.54 27.52
CA GLU A 62 -6.18 -18.70 26.64
C GLU A 62 -6.98 -18.43 25.33
N LYS A 63 -8.16 -17.86 25.43
CA LYS A 63 -8.99 -17.51 24.27
C LYS A 63 -8.31 -16.48 23.38
N ARG A 64 -7.65 -15.45 23.96
CA ARG A 64 -6.92 -14.42 23.23
C ARG A 64 -5.77 -15.04 22.44
N GLU A 65 -4.93 -15.84 23.11
CA GLU A 65 -3.75 -16.45 22.45
C GLU A 65 -4.15 -17.49 21.40
N LEU A 66 -5.24 -18.24 21.61
CA LEU A 66 -5.79 -19.13 20.59
C LEU A 66 -6.29 -18.38 19.37
N ARG A 67 -6.97 -17.24 19.55
CA ARG A 67 -7.39 -16.37 18.45
C ARG A 67 -6.20 -15.84 17.67
N ARG A 68 -5.17 -15.33 18.35
CA ARG A 68 -3.94 -14.83 17.74
C ARG A 68 -3.22 -15.90 16.93
N PHE A 69 -3.10 -17.09 17.51
CA PHE A 69 -2.55 -18.24 16.79
C PHE A 69 -3.34 -18.53 15.51
N LYS A 70 -4.68 -18.61 15.59
CA LYS A 70 -5.52 -18.87 14.43
C LYS A 70 -5.38 -17.79 13.35
N ASN A 71 -5.32 -16.52 13.75
CA ASN A 71 -5.11 -15.42 12.81
C ASN A 71 -3.78 -15.55 12.06
N LEU A 72 -2.70 -15.82 12.77
CA LEU A 72 -1.38 -16.02 12.16
C LEU A 72 -1.36 -17.25 11.24
N ASP A 73 -1.95 -18.36 11.67
CA ASP A 73 -2.02 -19.58 10.87
C ASP A 73 -2.77 -19.34 9.55
N ASN A 74 -3.88 -18.61 9.58
CA ASN A 74 -4.61 -18.20 8.38
C ASN A 74 -3.74 -17.32 7.46
N ILE A 75 -3.07 -16.29 7.99
CA ILE A 75 -2.22 -15.39 7.21
C ILE A 75 -1.05 -16.15 6.56
N ILE A 76 -0.37 -17.01 7.33
CA ILE A 76 0.77 -17.80 6.82
C ILE A 76 0.29 -18.81 5.78
N GLY A 77 -0.85 -19.47 6.05
CA GLY A 77 -1.46 -20.41 5.09
C GLY A 77 -1.77 -19.73 3.76
N ALA A 78 -2.44 -18.57 3.80
CA ALA A 78 -2.76 -17.81 2.60
C ALA A 78 -1.50 -17.25 1.90
N ALA A 79 -0.44 -16.86 2.64
CA ALA A 79 0.79 -16.36 2.04
C ALA A 79 1.46 -17.38 1.11
N ARG A 80 1.32 -18.67 1.38
CA ARG A 80 1.86 -19.74 0.53
C ARG A 80 1.31 -19.70 -0.88
N ASP A 81 0.03 -19.32 -1.04
CA ASP A 81 -0.64 -19.27 -2.33
C ASP A 81 -0.17 -18.08 -3.19
N TYR A 82 0.45 -17.08 -2.57
CA TYR A 82 0.99 -15.88 -3.23
C TYR A 82 2.51 -15.94 -3.47
N LEU A 83 3.19 -17.01 -3.03
CA LEU A 83 4.63 -17.16 -3.27
C LEU A 83 4.90 -17.40 -4.75
N PRO A 84 5.85 -16.66 -5.35
CA PRO A 84 6.29 -16.93 -6.72
C PRO A 84 7.18 -18.17 -6.79
N ASP A 85 7.35 -18.69 -8.00
CA ASP A 85 8.22 -19.84 -8.27
C ASP A 85 9.70 -19.59 -7.92
N SER A 86 10.12 -18.32 -7.88
CA SER A 86 11.50 -17.93 -7.53
C SER A 86 11.49 -16.81 -6.50
N VAL A 87 12.33 -16.95 -5.49
CA VAL A 87 12.52 -15.98 -4.42
C VAL A 87 13.99 -15.55 -4.35
N SER A 88 14.24 -14.33 -3.87
CA SER A 88 15.57 -13.82 -3.63
C SER A 88 16.33 -14.69 -2.58
N GLU A 89 17.64 -14.81 -2.71
CA GLU A 89 18.50 -15.44 -1.71
C GLU A 89 18.73 -14.55 -0.48
N THR A 90 18.48 -13.25 -0.61
CA THR A 90 18.64 -12.30 0.50
C THR A 90 17.69 -12.65 1.63
N PRO A 91 18.16 -12.73 2.88
CA PRO A 91 17.30 -12.98 4.04
C PRO A 91 16.35 -11.79 4.27
N VAL A 92 15.16 -12.06 4.80
CA VAL A 92 14.25 -11.02 5.30
C VAL A 92 14.81 -10.45 6.59
N ASP A 93 14.69 -9.15 6.76
CA ASP A 93 15.11 -8.45 7.98
C ASP A 93 14.36 -8.98 9.21
N ALA A 94 15.10 -9.29 10.28
CA ALA A 94 14.54 -9.89 11.49
C ALA A 94 13.62 -8.94 12.25
N ASP A 95 13.93 -7.62 12.27
CA ASP A 95 13.09 -6.60 12.92
C ASP A 95 11.80 -6.38 12.14
N TRP A 96 11.90 -6.44 10.80
CA TRP A 96 10.71 -6.42 9.95
C TRP A 96 9.80 -7.61 10.25
N ALA A 97 10.37 -8.83 10.28
CA ALA A 97 9.62 -10.05 10.55
C ALA A 97 8.96 -10.00 11.93
N ALA A 98 9.69 -9.58 12.97
CA ALA A 98 9.16 -9.43 14.31
C ALA A 98 8.00 -8.41 14.35
N THR A 99 8.16 -7.26 13.67
CA THR A 99 7.13 -6.21 13.58
C THR A 99 5.91 -6.71 12.85
N PHE A 100 6.09 -7.44 11.75
CA PHE A 100 5.00 -8.04 10.97
C PHE A 100 4.13 -8.96 11.85
N PHE A 101 4.72 -9.95 12.51
CA PHE A 101 3.97 -10.92 13.32
C PHE A 101 3.33 -10.29 14.55
N ASN A 102 4.00 -9.31 15.19
CA ASN A 102 3.43 -8.55 16.29
C ASN A 102 2.26 -7.65 15.87
N SER A 103 2.19 -7.23 14.62
CA SER A 103 1.12 -6.38 14.12
C SER A 103 -0.06 -7.18 13.55
N SER A 104 0.20 -8.34 12.95
CA SER A 104 -0.81 -9.12 12.22
C SER A 104 -1.60 -10.11 13.09
N HIS A 105 -1.09 -10.51 14.27
CA HIS A 105 -1.72 -11.53 15.10
C HIS A 105 -3.13 -11.16 15.62
N ASP A 106 -3.47 -9.88 15.70
CA ASP A 106 -4.79 -9.43 16.16
C ASP A 106 -5.77 -9.16 14.99
N VAL A 107 -5.35 -9.38 13.74
CA VAL A 107 -6.16 -9.18 12.54
C VAL A 107 -7.06 -10.39 12.32
N SER A 108 -8.38 -10.23 12.55
CA SER A 108 -9.37 -11.31 12.41
C SER A 108 -10.26 -11.20 11.16
N ASN A 109 -10.23 -10.07 10.46
CA ASN A 109 -10.99 -9.88 9.22
C ASN A 109 -10.29 -10.62 8.08
N GLU A 110 -11.01 -11.50 7.37
CA GLU A 110 -10.44 -12.38 6.34
C GLU A 110 -9.83 -11.60 5.17
N GLN A 111 -10.47 -10.52 4.71
CA GLN A 111 -9.93 -9.70 3.62
C GLN A 111 -8.64 -8.98 4.04
N MET A 112 -8.58 -8.54 5.29
CA MET A 112 -7.36 -7.94 5.83
C MET A 112 -6.27 -9.00 6.04
N GLN A 113 -6.60 -10.23 6.48
CA GLN A 113 -5.66 -11.35 6.56
C GLN A 113 -5.07 -11.67 5.18
N GLU A 114 -5.87 -11.61 4.13
CA GLU A 114 -5.41 -11.82 2.76
C GLU A 114 -4.41 -10.71 2.33
N LEU A 115 -4.68 -9.45 2.68
CA LEU A 115 -3.76 -8.35 2.40
C LEU A 115 -2.42 -8.53 3.15
N TRP A 116 -2.46 -8.92 4.43
CA TRP A 116 -1.28 -9.25 5.20
C TRP A 116 -0.51 -10.44 4.59
N ALA A 117 -1.22 -11.46 4.10
CA ALA A 117 -0.62 -12.61 3.42
C ALA A 117 0.13 -12.21 2.13
N LYS A 118 -0.45 -11.34 1.30
CA LYS A 118 0.21 -10.81 0.10
C LYS A 118 1.50 -10.03 0.43
N ILE A 119 1.48 -9.26 1.52
CA ILE A 119 2.66 -8.51 1.99
C ILE A 119 3.74 -9.48 2.47
N LEU A 120 3.39 -10.50 3.25
CA LEU A 120 4.35 -11.51 3.71
C LEU A 120 4.99 -12.24 2.52
N ALA A 121 4.18 -12.72 1.59
CA ALA A 121 4.68 -13.42 0.40
C ALA A 121 5.58 -12.51 -0.46
N GLY A 122 5.21 -11.24 -0.63
CA GLY A 122 6.00 -10.26 -1.38
C GLY A 122 7.33 -9.94 -0.73
N GLU A 123 7.38 -9.84 0.60
CA GLU A 123 8.64 -9.63 1.35
C GLU A 123 9.54 -10.86 1.32
N VAL A 124 8.97 -12.07 1.43
CA VAL A 124 9.70 -13.31 1.26
C VAL A 124 10.31 -13.43 -0.14
N ALA A 125 9.55 -13.03 -1.16
CA ALA A 125 10.01 -13.05 -2.55
C ALA A 125 11.14 -12.04 -2.80
N GLU A 126 10.98 -10.83 -2.28
CA GLU A 126 11.87 -9.69 -2.51
C GLU A 126 12.03 -8.91 -1.19
N PRO A 127 13.03 -9.26 -0.35
CA PRO A 127 13.27 -8.58 0.92
C PRO A 127 13.54 -7.09 0.76
N GLY A 128 12.91 -6.28 1.59
CA GLY A 128 12.92 -4.83 1.52
C GLY A 128 11.84 -4.23 0.61
N ARG A 129 10.92 -5.06 0.12
CA ARG A 129 9.80 -4.62 -0.72
C ARG A 129 8.79 -3.77 0.05
N TYR A 130 8.61 -4.04 1.32
CA TYR A 130 7.69 -3.33 2.19
C TYR A 130 8.40 -2.75 3.41
N SER A 131 8.28 -1.45 3.59
CA SER A 131 8.89 -0.75 4.72
C SER A 131 8.14 -0.99 6.04
N LEU A 132 8.81 -0.76 7.17
CA LEU A 132 8.16 -0.75 8.49
C LEU A 132 7.01 0.27 8.57
N LYS A 133 7.11 1.38 7.82
CA LYS A 133 6.03 2.39 7.73
C LYS A 133 4.76 1.80 7.11
N THR A 134 4.92 0.92 6.13
CA THR A 134 3.78 0.23 5.50
C THR A 134 3.11 -0.72 6.49
N LEU A 135 3.88 -1.45 7.31
CA LEU A 135 3.31 -2.28 8.38
C LEU A 135 2.54 -1.45 9.42
N GLU A 136 3.05 -0.26 9.76
CA GLU A 136 2.38 0.65 10.69
C GLU A 136 1.05 1.17 10.14
N VAL A 137 1.02 1.58 8.88
CA VAL A 137 -0.20 1.97 8.18
C VAL A 137 -1.18 0.81 8.14
N LEU A 138 -0.74 -0.35 7.71
CA LEU A 138 -1.57 -1.54 7.55
C LEU A 138 -2.21 -2.00 8.87
N LYS A 139 -1.47 -1.91 9.99
CA LYS A 139 -1.96 -2.23 11.33
C LYS A 139 -3.19 -1.41 11.71
N ASN A 140 -3.27 -0.17 11.25
CA ASN A 140 -4.36 0.77 11.56
C ASN A 140 -5.43 0.82 10.46
N LEU A 141 -5.21 0.13 9.34
CA LEU A 141 -6.11 0.14 8.19
C LEU A 141 -7.28 -0.82 8.42
N ARG A 142 -8.50 -0.30 8.33
CA ARG A 142 -9.72 -1.12 8.34
C ARG A 142 -10.07 -1.55 6.93
N GLN A 143 -10.88 -2.60 6.79
CA GLN A 143 -11.37 -3.07 5.50
C GLN A 143 -11.96 -1.92 4.65
N LYS A 144 -12.85 -1.11 5.23
CA LYS A 144 -13.45 0.03 4.51
C LYS A 144 -12.41 1.03 4.00
N ASP A 145 -11.36 1.28 4.77
CA ASP A 145 -10.30 2.21 4.41
C ASP A 145 -9.47 1.65 3.23
N ALA A 146 -9.22 0.32 3.23
CA ALA A 146 -8.56 -0.38 2.13
C ALA A 146 -9.42 -0.36 0.84
N GLU A 147 -10.74 -0.50 0.96
CA GLU A 147 -11.68 -0.37 -0.15
C GLU A 147 -11.66 1.04 -0.76
N ILE A 148 -11.65 2.08 0.08
CA ILE A 148 -11.52 3.49 -0.36
C ILE A 148 -10.19 3.71 -1.07
N PHE A 149 -9.08 3.20 -0.51
CA PHE A 149 -7.77 3.30 -1.15
C PHE A 149 -7.74 2.57 -2.49
N SER A 150 -8.26 1.35 -2.55
CA SER A 150 -8.38 0.58 -3.80
C SER A 150 -9.20 1.32 -4.86
N ALA A 151 -10.31 1.97 -4.46
CA ALA A 151 -11.10 2.79 -5.37
C ALA A 151 -10.31 4.01 -5.87
N ALA A 152 -9.51 4.66 -5.02
CA ALA A 152 -8.65 5.78 -5.39
C ALA A 152 -7.50 5.36 -6.33
N CYS A 153 -7.02 4.12 -6.21
CA CYS A 153 -5.96 3.57 -7.06
C CYS A 153 -6.29 3.61 -8.56
N LYS A 154 -7.58 3.62 -8.94
CA LYS A 154 -8.03 3.75 -10.33
C LYS A 154 -7.64 5.09 -10.99
N TYR A 155 -7.40 6.13 -10.18
CA TYR A 155 -7.11 7.50 -10.64
C TYR A 155 -5.64 7.87 -10.51
N ILE A 156 -4.78 6.93 -10.12
CA ILE A 156 -3.35 7.17 -9.97
C ILE A 156 -2.68 7.24 -11.34
N ALA A 157 -1.95 8.32 -11.55
CA ALA A 157 -1.06 8.51 -12.69
C ALA A 157 0.40 8.44 -12.23
N ASN A 158 1.27 8.02 -13.13
CA ASN A 158 2.72 8.16 -12.96
C ASN A 158 3.15 9.44 -13.69
N TYR A 159 3.79 10.35 -12.98
CA TYR A 159 4.34 11.58 -13.54
C TYR A 159 5.79 11.75 -13.06
N HIS A 160 6.48 12.77 -13.55
CA HIS A 160 7.93 12.96 -13.40
C HIS A 160 8.53 12.66 -12.00
N HIS A 161 7.76 12.83 -10.92
CA HIS A 161 8.20 12.60 -9.53
C HIS A 161 7.60 11.34 -8.88
N GLY A 162 6.82 10.56 -9.60
CA GLY A 162 6.27 9.30 -9.10
C GLY A 162 4.76 9.14 -9.24
N LEU A 163 4.19 8.31 -8.39
CA LEU A 163 2.77 7.98 -8.41
C LEU A 163 1.96 9.01 -7.62
N ALA A 164 0.95 9.59 -8.26
CA ALA A 164 0.04 10.54 -7.64
C ALA A 164 -1.35 10.52 -8.27
N VAL A 165 -2.31 11.04 -7.55
CA VAL A 165 -3.65 11.30 -8.06
C VAL A 165 -3.69 12.72 -8.63
N PRO A 166 -4.05 12.93 -9.91
CA PRO A 166 -4.39 14.26 -10.40
C PRO A 166 -5.53 14.84 -9.56
N VAL A 167 -5.38 16.09 -9.13
CA VAL A 167 -6.37 16.78 -8.30
C VAL A 167 -6.73 18.14 -8.91
N GLY A 168 -7.50 18.94 -8.22
CA GLY A 168 -8.04 20.20 -8.67
C GLY A 168 -9.57 20.16 -8.75
N LEU A 169 -10.19 21.34 -8.80
CA LEU A 169 -11.63 21.47 -8.60
C LEU A 169 -12.46 20.57 -9.54
N ASP A 170 -12.17 20.59 -10.82
CA ASP A 170 -12.96 19.84 -11.82
C ASP A 170 -12.63 18.35 -11.80
N VAL A 171 -11.37 17.99 -11.52
CA VAL A 171 -10.95 16.60 -11.32
C VAL A 171 -11.67 16.02 -10.12
N MET A 172 -11.71 16.73 -9.00
CA MET A 172 -12.41 16.28 -7.79
C MET A 172 -13.91 16.18 -7.99
N LYS A 173 -14.53 17.07 -8.81
CA LYS A 173 -15.94 16.92 -9.19
C LYS A 173 -16.19 15.64 -9.98
N PHE A 174 -15.31 15.31 -10.93
CA PHE A 174 -15.41 14.06 -11.68
C PHE A 174 -15.30 12.83 -10.76
N ILE A 175 -14.29 12.79 -9.91
CA ILE A 175 -14.05 11.68 -8.99
C ILE A 175 -15.21 11.53 -8.00
N LYS A 176 -15.81 12.64 -7.55
CA LYS A 176 -17.00 12.61 -6.70
C LYS A 176 -18.21 11.95 -7.36
N MET A 177 -18.41 12.12 -8.67
CA MET A 177 -19.46 11.40 -9.39
C MET A 177 -19.25 9.88 -9.42
N LYS A 178 -18.03 9.41 -9.10
CA LYS A 178 -17.66 8.00 -8.97
C LYS A 178 -17.62 7.54 -7.50
N ASN A 179 -18.30 8.26 -6.60
CA ASN A 179 -18.44 7.96 -5.17
C ASN A 179 -17.14 8.05 -4.36
N LEU A 180 -16.22 8.90 -4.77
CA LEU A 180 -15.03 9.26 -4.02
C LEU A 180 -14.99 10.78 -3.89
N ASP A 181 -15.22 11.32 -2.69
CA ASP A 181 -15.22 12.76 -2.47
C ASP A 181 -13.95 13.25 -1.74
N TYR A 182 -13.96 14.52 -1.37
CA TYR A 182 -12.88 15.17 -0.64
C TYR A 182 -12.61 14.52 0.74
N ASN A 183 -13.64 14.00 1.41
CA ASN A 183 -13.49 13.42 2.75
C ASN A 183 -12.75 12.08 2.69
N GLU A 184 -13.00 11.26 1.66
CA GLU A 184 -12.24 10.02 1.43
C GLU A 184 -10.77 10.34 1.16
N PHE A 185 -10.45 11.34 0.34
CA PHE A 185 -9.06 11.74 0.12
C PHE A 185 -8.38 12.27 1.38
N ARG A 186 -9.11 13.05 2.19
CA ARG A 186 -8.63 13.49 3.50
C ARG A 186 -8.38 12.31 4.44
N LEU A 187 -9.29 11.34 4.48
CA LEU A 187 -9.11 10.11 5.24
C LEU A 187 -7.86 9.34 4.79
N LEU A 188 -7.63 9.20 3.49
CA LEU A 188 -6.43 8.55 2.97
C LEU A 188 -5.14 9.29 3.36
N SER A 189 -5.19 10.62 3.48
CA SER A 189 -4.08 11.41 4.00
C SER A 189 -3.86 11.21 5.49
N ASP A 190 -4.92 11.23 6.29
CA ASP A 190 -4.85 10.97 7.73
C ASP A 190 -4.34 9.55 8.03
N LEU A 191 -4.61 8.60 7.14
CA LEU A 191 -4.06 7.24 7.15
C LEU A 191 -2.65 7.13 6.58
N ASN A 192 -2.05 8.25 6.18
CA ASN A 192 -0.70 8.30 5.62
C ASN A 192 -0.51 7.45 4.34
N LEU A 193 -1.53 7.38 3.49
CA LEU A 193 -1.50 6.72 2.18
C LEU A 193 -1.20 7.69 1.04
N ILE A 194 -1.67 8.93 1.14
CA ILE A 194 -1.41 10.03 0.21
C ILE A 194 -0.95 11.27 0.96
N HIS A 195 -0.26 12.15 0.29
CA HIS A 195 -0.03 13.54 0.74
C HIS A 195 -1.14 14.39 0.15
N PHE A 196 -2.13 14.74 0.95
CA PHE A 196 -3.23 15.62 0.50
C PHE A 196 -2.78 17.10 0.52
N ALA A 197 -1.62 17.34 -0.08
CA ALA A 197 -1.13 18.66 -0.39
C ALA A 197 -1.11 18.75 -1.91
N GLU A 198 -1.78 19.75 -2.46
CA GLU A 198 -1.73 20.03 -3.89
C GLU A 198 -0.30 20.41 -4.27
N HIS A 199 0.45 19.48 -4.83
CA HIS A 199 1.70 19.81 -5.49
C HIS A 199 1.36 20.40 -6.85
N SER A 200 1.70 21.66 -7.00
CA SER A 200 1.48 22.42 -8.23
C SER A 200 2.70 22.31 -9.13
N TYR A 201 2.48 21.68 -10.28
CA TYR A 201 3.47 21.69 -11.36
C TYR A 201 3.27 22.87 -12.27
N SER A 202 4.29 23.72 -12.35
CA SER A 202 4.37 24.81 -13.33
C SER A 202 5.13 24.33 -14.55
N PHE A 203 4.61 24.63 -15.73
CA PHE A 203 5.33 24.38 -16.97
C PHE A 203 6.46 25.40 -17.14
N GLU A 204 7.61 24.94 -17.61
CA GLU A 204 8.72 25.78 -18.02
C GLU A 204 8.71 25.94 -19.54
N LYS A 205 9.11 27.12 -20.04
CA LYS A 205 9.19 27.39 -21.49
C LYS A 205 10.09 26.38 -22.18
N GLY A 206 9.57 25.75 -23.24
CA GLY A 206 10.29 24.77 -24.03
C GLY A 206 10.51 23.40 -23.36
N LYS A 207 9.95 23.20 -22.14
CA LYS A 207 9.97 21.89 -21.48
C LYS A 207 8.59 21.22 -21.53
N SER A 208 8.61 19.90 -21.50
CA SER A 208 7.42 19.07 -21.41
C SER A 208 7.41 18.27 -20.11
N ILE A 209 6.22 17.90 -19.68
CA ILE A 209 5.97 17.02 -18.52
C ILE A 209 5.43 15.71 -19.06
N LEU A 210 6.07 14.60 -18.68
CA LEU A 210 5.59 13.26 -19.01
C LEU A 210 4.61 12.77 -17.94
N VAL A 211 3.41 12.40 -18.36
CA VAL A 211 2.39 11.78 -17.50
C VAL A 211 1.99 10.45 -18.13
N GLU A 212 1.98 9.39 -17.33
CA GLU A 212 1.50 8.08 -17.74
C GLU A 212 0.25 7.73 -16.93
N TYR A 213 -0.84 7.41 -17.64
CA TYR A 213 -2.07 6.94 -17.04
C TYR A 213 -2.63 5.74 -17.81
N GLY A 214 -2.90 4.66 -17.09
CA GLY A 214 -3.43 3.44 -17.71
C GLY A 214 -2.53 2.83 -18.79
N GLY A 215 -1.23 2.90 -18.61
CA GLY A 215 -0.23 2.40 -19.58
C GLY A 215 -0.04 3.30 -20.82
N GLN A 216 -0.80 4.40 -20.92
CA GLN A 216 -0.63 5.38 -22.00
C GLN A 216 0.19 6.57 -21.51
N LYS A 217 1.25 6.91 -22.25
CA LYS A 217 2.12 8.07 -21.98
C LYS A 217 1.65 9.29 -22.76
N TYR A 218 1.62 10.42 -22.06
CA TYR A 218 1.28 11.73 -22.58
C TYR A 218 2.41 12.70 -22.28
N GLU A 219 2.89 13.38 -23.30
CA GLU A 219 3.81 14.50 -23.17
C GLU A 219 2.99 15.79 -23.21
N LEU A 220 3.03 16.52 -22.07
CA LEU A 220 2.27 17.74 -21.85
C LEU A 220 3.20 18.94 -21.95
N SER A 221 2.83 19.97 -22.74
CA SER A 221 3.59 21.21 -22.89
C SER A 221 2.66 22.41 -23.00
N LEU A 222 3.19 23.62 -22.81
CA LEU A 222 2.44 24.85 -23.05
C LEU A 222 2.96 25.58 -24.28
N PRO A 223 2.03 26.18 -25.06
CA PRO A 223 2.41 27.09 -26.16
C PRO A 223 3.15 28.33 -25.63
N ASP A 224 4.04 28.88 -26.45
CA ASP A 224 4.90 30.03 -26.10
C ASP A 224 4.13 31.26 -25.62
N LYS A 225 2.87 31.43 -26.03
CA LYS A 225 2.01 32.55 -25.61
C LYS A 225 1.83 32.67 -24.09
N PHE A 226 2.01 31.57 -23.34
CA PHE A 226 1.91 31.57 -21.88
C PHE A 226 3.22 32.04 -21.18
N PHE A 227 4.30 32.21 -21.94
CA PHE A 227 5.63 32.61 -21.42
C PHE A 227 6.03 34.03 -21.84
N VAL A 228 5.06 34.95 -21.94
CA VAL A 228 5.35 36.35 -22.36
C VAL A 228 6.16 37.04 -21.29
N THR A 229 7.38 37.50 -21.65
CA THR A 229 8.23 38.33 -20.82
C THR A 229 7.71 39.76 -20.80
N GLY A 230 7.34 40.27 -19.63
CA GLY A 230 7.23 41.73 -19.40
C GLY A 230 5.85 42.35 -19.41
N GLY A 231 4.77 41.59 -19.34
CA GLY A 231 3.41 42.12 -19.20
C GLY A 231 2.63 41.39 -18.11
N PHE A 232 1.79 42.13 -17.36
CA PHE A 232 0.74 41.50 -16.54
C PHE A 232 -0.23 40.80 -17.49
N SER A 233 0.02 39.52 -17.79
CA SER A 233 -1.01 38.68 -18.36
C SER A 233 -1.98 38.31 -17.24
N LEU A 234 -3.26 38.65 -17.40
CA LEU A 234 -4.33 38.23 -16.52
C LEU A 234 -4.55 36.69 -16.56
N ASP A 235 -4.00 36.02 -17.56
CA ASP A 235 -4.06 34.58 -17.73
C ASP A 235 -2.82 33.93 -17.11
N LEU A 236 -2.95 33.49 -15.87
CA LEU A 236 -1.93 32.64 -15.25
C LEU A 236 -1.81 31.33 -16.06
N PRO A 237 -0.58 30.87 -16.32
CA PRO A 237 -0.39 29.60 -17.02
C PRO A 237 -1.07 28.47 -16.24
N PRO A 238 -1.71 27.51 -16.93
CA PRO A 238 -2.32 26.37 -16.28
C PRO A 238 -1.27 25.59 -15.48
N ARG A 239 -1.70 25.03 -14.37
CA ARG A 239 -0.86 24.21 -13.49
C ARG A 239 -1.44 22.81 -13.40
N LEU A 240 -0.58 21.84 -13.39
CA LEU A 240 -0.98 20.48 -13.04
C LEU A 240 -0.95 20.33 -11.53
N LEU A 241 -2.04 19.87 -10.96
CA LEU A 241 -2.17 19.66 -9.51
C LEU A 241 -2.22 18.16 -9.25
N PHE A 242 -1.39 17.70 -8.31
CA PHE A 242 -1.30 16.29 -7.93
C PHE A 242 -1.24 16.13 -6.40
N SER A 243 -1.78 15.02 -5.93
CA SER A 243 -1.58 14.51 -4.57
C SER A 243 -0.74 13.26 -4.62
N ASP A 244 0.49 13.34 -4.10
CA ASP A 244 1.47 12.25 -4.16
C ASP A 244 1.11 11.09 -3.24
N LEU A 245 1.44 9.88 -3.66
CA LEU A 245 1.41 8.74 -2.76
C LEU A 245 2.59 8.80 -1.78
N THR A 246 2.32 8.48 -0.53
CA THR A 246 3.36 8.25 0.49
C THR A 246 4.18 7.00 0.16
N ILE A 247 5.21 6.70 0.94
CA ILE A 247 5.95 5.42 0.83
C ILE A 247 4.97 4.25 0.97
N ALA A 248 4.15 4.24 2.02
CA ALA A 248 3.17 3.18 2.25
C ALA A 248 2.13 3.12 1.12
N GLY A 249 1.64 4.27 0.66
CA GLY A 249 0.71 4.34 -0.47
C GLY A 249 1.29 3.72 -1.74
N ARG A 250 2.57 4.00 -2.08
CA ARG A 250 3.24 3.43 -3.26
C ARG A 250 3.45 1.92 -3.15
N GLU A 251 3.80 1.43 -1.96
CA GLU A 251 4.01 0.01 -1.71
C GLU A 251 2.70 -0.77 -1.78
N LEU A 252 1.62 -0.24 -1.16
CA LEU A 252 0.29 -0.86 -1.17
C LEU A 252 -0.41 -0.74 -2.52
N TYR A 253 -0.16 0.33 -3.30
CA TYR A 253 -0.69 0.48 -4.67
C TYR A 253 -0.36 -0.73 -5.55
N LYS A 254 0.83 -1.31 -5.40
CA LYS A 254 1.26 -2.50 -6.16
C LYS A 254 0.42 -3.75 -5.88
N LEU A 255 -0.35 -3.75 -4.79
CA LEU A 255 -1.25 -4.85 -4.41
C LEU A 255 -2.70 -4.60 -4.88
N CYS A 256 -2.99 -3.38 -5.33
CA CYS A 256 -4.30 -3.03 -5.85
C CYS A 256 -4.45 -3.58 -7.28
N ASP A 257 -5.28 -4.62 -7.44
CA ASP A 257 -5.65 -5.15 -8.75
C ASP A 257 -6.78 -4.29 -9.36
N THR A 258 -6.48 -3.01 -9.60
CA THR A 258 -7.44 -2.06 -10.16
C THR A 258 -7.07 -1.67 -11.58
N LYS A 259 -8.05 -1.78 -12.47
CA LYS A 259 -7.90 -1.25 -13.83
C LYS A 259 -8.12 0.26 -13.82
N PRO A 260 -7.32 1.02 -14.60
CA PRO A 260 -7.54 2.44 -14.79
C PRO A 260 -8.96 2.73 -15.31
N ASP A 261 -9.51 3.86 -14.89
CA ASP A 261 -10.83 4.31 -15.36
C ASP A 261 -10.68 5.00 -16.72
N GLU A 262 -11.27 4.41 -17.78
CA GLU A 262 -11.18 4.91 -19.13
C GLU A 262 -11.92 6.25 -19.31
N GLU A 263 -13.04 6.46 -18.62
CA GLU A 263 -13.77 7.73 -18.65
C GLU A 263 -12.92 8.84 -18.02
N PHE A 264 -12.21 8.52 -16.94
CA PHE A 264 -11.28 9.46 -16.31
C PHE A 264 -10.12 9.81 -17.24
N ARG A 265 -9.59 8.85 -17.98
CA ARG A 265 -8.56 9.11 -18.99
C ARG A 265 -9.03 10.12 -20.05
N HIS A 266 -10.23 9.92 -20.61
CA HIS A 266 -10.80 10.84 -21.57
C HIS A 266 -11.07 12.22 -20.96
N PHE A 267 -11.61 12.23 -19.74
CA PHE A 267 -11.83 13.47 -18.99
C PHE A 267 -10.53 14.25 -18.78
N LEU A 268 -9.43 13.60 -18.37
CA LEU A 268 -8.14 14.28 -18.15
C LEU A 268 -7.61 14.92 -19.43
N VAL A 269 -7.65 14.20 -20.54
CA VAL A 269 -7.19 14.74 -21.85
C VAL A 269 -8.03 15.93 -22.27
N ASP A 270 -9.36 15.84 -22.17
CA ASP A 270 -10.25 16.95 -22.48
C ASP A 270 -10.04 18.16 -21.56
N HIS A 271 -9.92 17.90 -20.24
CA HIS A 271 -9.70 18.93 -19.23
C HIS A 271 -8.40 19.71 -19.47
N TRP A 272 -7.29 19.02 -19.70
CA TRP A 272 -6.00 19.66 -19.98
C TRP A 272 -6.00 20.40 -21.31
N THR A 273 -6.66 19.85 -22.34
CA THR A 273 -6.80 20.51 -23.63
C THR A 273 -7.59 21.85 -23.50
N LYS A 274 -8.67 21.84 -22.73
CA LYS A 274 -9.47 23.04 -22.43
C LYS A 274 -8.66 24.11 -21.67
N GLN A 275 -7.70 23.71 -20.89
CA GLN A 275 -6.74 24.63 -20.23
C GLN A 275 -5.67 25.17 -21.18
N GLY A 276 -5.66 24.76 -22.44
CA GLY A 276 -4.67 25.18 -23.43
C GLY A 276 -3.34 24.41 -23.37
N ILE A 277 -3.31 23.27 -22.69
CA ILE A 277 -2.16 22.37 -22.65
C ILE A 277 -2.10 21.58 -23.97
N ILE A 278 -0.93 21.54 -24.60
CA ILE A 278 -0.66 20.70 -25.75
C ILE A 278 -0.37 19.31 -25.27
N ILE A 279 -1.09 18.31 -25.83
CA ILE A 279 -0.97 16.90 -25.43
C ILE A 279 -0.52 16.08 -26.63
N ASN A 280 0.67 15.49 -26.51
CA ASN A 280 1.20 14.55 -27.48
C ASN A 280 1.17 13.13 -26.90
N LYS A 281 0.41 12.24 -27.53
CA LYS A 281 0.39 10.84 -27.16
C LYS A 281 1.69 10.18 -27.64
N LYS A 282 2.44 9.55 -26.70
CA LYS A 282 3.68 8.81 -27.02
C LYS A 282 3.36 7.33 -27.24
N ASN A 283 3.95 6.72 -28.25
CA ASN A 283 3.93 5.28 -28.43
C ASN A 283 4.90 4.63 -27.44
N ASN A 284 4.55 3.46 -26.90
CA ASN A 284 5.36 2.76 -25.90
C ASN A 284 6.76 2.33 -26.40
N ASP A 285 7.04 2.40 -27.71
CA ASP A 285 8.31 2.01 -28.32
C ASP A 285 9.43 3.06 -28.23
N ASP A 286 9.12 4.31 -27.89
CA ASP A 286 10.13 5.40 -27.89
C ASP A 286 11.04 5.43 -26.65
N SER A 287 10.80 4.56 -25.67
CA SER A 287 11.58 4.56 -24.41
C SER A 287 13.00 3.96 -24.52
N LYS A 288 13.40 3.43 -25.68
CA LYS A 288 14.75 2.86 -25.92
C LYS A 288 15.76 3.83 -26.55
N ARG A 289 15.39 5.07 -26.84
CA ARG A 289 16.27 6.01 -27.60
C ARG A 289 16.90 7.14 -26.78
N VAL A 290 16.70 7.20 -25.45
CA VAL A 290 17.21 8.31 -24.62
C VAL A 290 18.23 7.83 -23.56
N GLN A 291 18.93 6.73 -23.81
CA GLN A 291 20.17 6.39 -23.09
C GLN A 291 21.24 6.10 -24.14
N GLY A 292 21.83 7.16 -24.64
CA GLY A 292 23.00 7.22 -25.51
C GLY A 292 23.83 8.41 -25.12
#